data_0d72aa66ca43b608236e90e92c99e410
#
_entry.id   0d72aa66ca43b608236e90e92c99e410
#
_cell.length_a   1.000
_cell.length_b   1.000
_cell.length_c   1.000
_cell.angle_alpha   90.00
_cell.angle_beta   90.00
_cell.angle_gamma   90.00
#
_symmetry.space_group_name_H-M   'P 1'
#
loop_
_entity.id
_entity.type
_entity.pdbx_description
1 polymer ?
#
loop_
_entity_poly.entity_id
_entity_poly.type
_entity_poly.pdbx_seq_one_letter_code
_entity_poly.pdbx_strand_id
1 'polypeptide(L)'
;MPTVNVNIQPAILNWALDQTNEEKLGKKLAENIKHWLDGSKCPTFNQIEEFSKKTHIPIGYFFLQTPPKEQVNLLEYRTVDSLDLANPSRDLLDTIHEMEIVQEWMADYKKELYYDKVTFIGSLNEITDINVIVNKIRMDLGLDLEWYKECESCSKAFNKVRGLLEECGVLDRKSVV
;
A
#
# COMPACT_ATOMS: atom_id res chain seq x y z
N MET A 1 31.67 -13.54 -13.88
CA MET A 1 30.84 -14.39 -12.99
C MET A 1 30.14 -15.43 -13.85
N PRO A 2 29.99 -16.68 -13.42
CA PRO A 2 29.25 -17.67 -14.20
C PRO A 2 27.80 -17.20 -14.39
N THR A 3 27.30 -17.30 -15.60
CA THR A 3 25.92 -16.96 -15.94
C THR A 3 25.04 -18.14 -15.51
N VAL A 4 24.12 -17.91 -14.56
CA VAL A 4 23.17 -18.91 -14.10
C VAL A 4 21.86 -18.72 -14.83
N ASN A 5 21.47 -19.72 -15.64
CA ASN A 5 20.14 -19.75 -16.25
C ASN A 5 19.12 -20.26 -15.24
N VAL A 6 17.95 -19.67 -15.25
CA VAL A 6 16.84 -20.02 -14.37
C VAL A 6 15.60 -20.39 -15.18
N ASN A 7 14.86 -21.38 -14.70
CA ASN A 7 13.62 -21.78 -15.34
C ASN A 7 12.45 -21.10 -14.64
N ILE A 8 11.69 -20.30 -15.37
CA ILE A 8 10.52 -19.58 -14.85
C ILE A 8 9.28 -20.14 -15.52
N GLN A 9 8.23 -20.34 -14.76
CA GLN A 9 6.95 -20.80 -15.28
C GLN A 9 6.31 -19.70 -16.15
N PRO A 10 5.85 -20.02 -17.38
CA PRO A 10 5.18 -19.04 -18.25
C PRO A 10 3.99 -18.35 -17.58
N ALA A 11 3.27 -19.07 -16.71
CA ALA A 11 2.16 -18.50 -15.95
C ALA A 11 2.59 -17.34 -15.03
N ILE A 12 3.78 -17.43 -14.43
CA ILE A 12 4.36 -16.36 -13.59
C ILE A 12 4.76 -15.17 -14.44
N LEU A 13 5.37 -15.40 -15.62
CA LEU A 13 5.75 -14.33 -16.54
C LEU A 13 4.53 -13.54 -17.02
N ASN A 14 3.46 -14.25 -17.44
CA ASN A 14 2.22 -13.62 -17.87
C ASN A 14 1.58 -12.83 -16.71
N TRP A 15 1.47 -13.41 -15.53
CA TRP A 15 0.97 -12.73 -14.36
C TRP A 15 1.75 -11.44 -14.04
N ALA A 16 3.09 -11.49 -14.13
CA ALA A 16 3.94 -10.32 -13.88
C ALA A 16 3.75 -9.23 -14.93
N LEU A 17 3.50 -9.60 -16.20
CA LEU A 17 3.18 -8.65 -17.27
C LEU A 17 1.82 -7.98 -17.04
N ASP A 18 0.81 -8.75 -16.61
CA ASP A 18 -0.53 -8.22 -16.32
C ASP A 18 -0.52 -7.19 -15.18
N GLN A 19 0.46 -7.29 -14.26
CA GLN A 19 0.66 -6.36 -13.15
C GLN A 19 1.50 -5.12 -13.52
N THR A 20 2.04 -5.07 -14.73
CA THR A 20 3.06 -4.07 -15.11
C THR A 20 2.67 -3.33 -16.36
N ASN A 21 2.93 -2.02 -16.40
CA ASN A 21 2.83 -1.27 -17.65
C ASN A 21 4.03 -1.61 -18.54
N GLU A 22 3.75 -2.14 -19.75
CA GLU A 22 4.78 -2.53 -20.74
C GLU A 22 5.76 -1.39 -21.06
N GLU A 23 5.33 -0.14 -21.02
CA GLU A 23 6.18 1.02 -21.29
C GLU A 23 7.35 1.14 -20.30
N LYS A 24 7.19 0.68 -19.06
CA LYS A 24 8.24 0.69 -18.03
C LYS A 24 9.34 -0.34 -18.30
N LEU A 25 9.09 -1.38 -19.06
CA LEU A 25 10.03 -2.49 -19.26
C LEU A 25 11.19 -2.14 -20.21
N GLY A 26 10.95 -1.30 -21.20
CA GLY A 26 11.90 -0.97 -22.26
C GLY A 26 12.04 -2.09 -23.31
N LYS A 27 12.38 -1.71 -24.55
CA LYS A 27 12.34 -2.58 -25.72
C LYS A 27 13.14 -3.88 -25.59
N LYS A 28 14.36 -3.81 -25.06
CA LYS A 28 15.26 -4.97 -24.94
C LYS A 28 14.73 -6.03 -23.98
N LEU A 29 14.15 -5.60 -22.85
CA LEU A 29 13.60 -6.54 -21.88
C LEU A 29 12.30 -7.15 -22.39
N ALA A 30 11.45 -6.36 -23.04
CA ALA A 30 10.22 -6.83 -23.66
C ALA A 30 10.48 -7.91 -24.74
N GLU A 31 11.52 -7.76 -25.57
CA GLU A 31 11.95 -8.78 -26.54
C GLU A 31 12.44 -10.06 -25.82
N ASN A 32 13.23 -9.91 -24.77
CA ASN A 32 13.69 -11.07 -24.00
C ASN A 32 12.53 -11.85 -23.38
N ILE A 33 11.54 -11.15 -22.82
CA ILE A 33 10.37 -11.78 -22.21
C ILE A 33 9.57 -12.59 -23.23
N LYS A 34 9.42 -12.09 -24.46
CA LYS A 34 8.80 -12.89 -25.56
C LYS A 34 9.53 -14.20 -25.80
N HIS A 35 10.87 -14.16 -25.84
CA HIS A 35 11.70 -15.36 -25.98
C HIS A 35 11.63 -16.31 -24.77
N TRP A 36 11.36 -15.80 -23.56
CA TRP A 36 11.18 -16.63 -22.38
C TRP A 36 9.80 -17.31 -22.40
N LEU A 37 8.76 -16.59 -22.88
CA LEU A 37 7.40 -17.11 -22.98
C LEU A 37 7.27 -18.17 -24.06
N ASP A 38 7.94 -18.00 -25.22
CA ASP A 38 7.94 -18.98 -26.33
C ASP A 38 8.91 -20.15 -26.12
N GLY A 39 9.70 -20.09 -25.02
CA GLY A 39 10.67 -21.13 -24.65
C GLY A 39 11.93 -21.15 -25.52
N SER A 40 12.13 -20.19 -26.43
CA SER A 40 13.33 -20.13 -27.30
C SER A 40 14.61 -19.77 -26.54
N LYS A 41 14.46 -19.09 -25.37
CA LYS A 41 15.57 -18.75 -24.49
C LYS A 41 15.18 -18.90 -23.03
N CYS A 42 16.14 -19.35 -22.21
CA CYS A 42 15.99 -19.32 -20.75
C CYS A 42 16.56 -17.99 -20.23
N PRO A 43 15.87 -17.30 -19.32
CA PRO A 43 16.42 -16.12 -18.66
C PRO A 43 17.59 -16.46 -17.76
N THR A 44 18.51 -15.52 -17.62
CA THR A 44 19.54 -15.58 -16.59
C THR A 44 19.02 -14.98 -15.29
N PHE A 45 19.62 -15.35 -14.14
CA PHE A 45 19.27 -14.78 -12.84
C PHE A 45 19.31 -13.24 -12.84
N ASN A 46 20.36 -12.64 -13.45
CA ASN A 46 20.50 -11.18 -13.52
C ASN A 46 19.39 -10.53 -14.36
N GLN A 47 18.91 -11.23 -15.40
CA GLN A 47 17.79 -10.72 -16.21
C GLN A 47 16.48 -10.77 -15.45
N ILE A 48 16.26 -11.79 -14.62
CA ILE A 48 15.09 -11.86 -13.74
C ILE A 48 15.20 -10.82 -12.62
N GLU A 49 16.39 -10.57 -12.08
CA GLU A 49 16.62 -9.50 -11.13
C GLU A 49 16.30 -8.11 -11.73
N GLU A 50 16.73 -7.85 -13.00
CA GLU A 50 16.37 -6.63 -13.69
C GLU A 50 14.85 -6.53 -13.91
N PHE A 51 14.20 -7.62 -14.29
CA PHE A 51 12.74 -7.68 -14.46
C PHE A 51 12.01 -7.42 -13.13
N SER A 52 12.43 -8.07 -12.05
CA SER A 52 11.95 -7.84 -10.69
C SER A 52 12.02 -6.36 -10.28
N LYS A 53 13.18 -5.71 -10.49
CA LYS A 53 13.37 -4.29 -10.17
C LYS A 53 12.45 -3.36 -10.96
N LYS A 54 12.22 -3.67 -12.26
CA LYS A 54 11.36 -2.84 -13.12
C LYS A 54 9.87 -3.03 -12.87
N THR A 55 9.46 -4.20 -12.42
CA THR A 55 8.07 -4.55 -12.13
C THR A 55 7.68 -4.31 -10.69
N HIS A 56 8.65 -4.03 -9.80
CA HIS A 56 8.48 -3.98 -8.34
C HIS A 56 7.91 -5.30 -7.77
N ILE A 57 8.09 -6.42 -8.47
CA ILE A 57 7.70 -7.74 -8.02
C ILE A 57 8.87 -8.40 -7.29
N PRO A 58 8.69 -8.89 -6.04
CA PRO A 58 9.75 -9.59 -5.33
C PRO A 58 10.34 -10.73 -6.15
N ILE A 59 11.67 -10.79 -6.25
CA ILE A 59 12.38 -11.78 -7.09
C ILE A 59 11.98 -13.21 -6.75
N GLY A 60 11.65 -13.51 -5.49
CA GLY A 60 11.20 -14.83 -5.03
C GLY A 60 9.93 -15.32 -5.74
N TYR A 61 9.05 -14.43 -6.18
CA TYR A 61 7.80 -14.79 -6.86
C TYR A 61 8.03 -15.42 -8.22
N PHE A 62 9.12 -15.06 -8.91
CA PHE A 62 9.47 -15.66 -10.19
C PHE A 62 9.86 -17.14 -10.10
N PHE A 63 10.14 -17.64 -8.91
CA PHE A 63 10.49 -19.06 -8.67
C PHE A 63 9.31 -19.90 -8.15
N LEU A 64 8.12 -19.31 -8.04
CA LEU A 64 6.91 -20.04 -7.68
C LEU A 64 6.40 -20.91 -8.83
N GLN A 65 5.65 -21.97 -8.51
CA GLN A 65 5.02 -22.84 -9.51
C GLN A 65 3.73 -22.24 -10.10
N THR A 66 3.05 -21.41 -9.31
CA THR A 66 1.80 -20.73 -9.69
C THR A 66 1.84 -19.29 -9.23
N PRO A 67 1.13 -18.37 -9.92
CA PRO A 67 1.03 -16.98 -9.49
C PRO A 67 0.54 -16.87 -8.04
N PRO A 68 1.17 -16.00 -7.23
CA PRO A 68 0.73 -15.79 -5.86
C PRO A 68 -0.66 -15.15 -5.85
N LYS A 69 -1.49 -15.57 -4.89
CA LYS A 69 -2.73 -14.87 -4.58
C LYS A 69 -2.39 -13.78 -3.55
N GLU A 70 -2.13 -12.59 -4.01
CA GLU A 70 -1.96 -11.45 -3.11
C GLU A 70 -3.34 -11.03 -2.59
N GLN A 71 -3.67 -11.45 -1.38
CA GLN A 71 -4.86 -10.97 -0.68
C GLN A 71 -4.44 -9.70 0.08
N VAL A 72 -4.75 -8.57 -0.50
CA VAL A 72 -4.70 -7.31 0.25
C VAL A 72 -6.09 -7.11 0.82
N ASN A 73 -6.20 -7.07 2.15
CA ASN A 73 -7.41 -6.61 2.81
C ASN A 73 -7.53 -5.09 2.58
N LEU A 74 -7.81 -4.72 1.34
CA LEU A 74 -8.20 -3.35 1.03
C LEU A 74 -9.53 -3.14 1.73
N LEU A 75 -9.50 -2.47 2.88
CA LEU A 75 -10.70 -1.80 3.37
C LEU A 75 -11.25 -0.98 2.21
N GLU A 76 -12.56 -0.99 2.02
CA GLU A 76 -13.25 -0.24 0.96
C GLU A 76 -12.87 1.25 1.04
N TYR A 77 -11.73 1.60 0.45
CA TYR A 77 -11.34 2.99 0.33
C TYR A 77 -12.32 3.65 -0.64
N ARG A 78 -12.94 4.74 -0.22
CA ARG A 78 -13.70 5.60 -1.12
C ARG A 78 -12.75 6.10 -2.20
N THR A 79 -12.84 5.50 -3.37
CA THR A 79 -12.22 6.02 -4.58
C THR A 79 -13.07 7.16 -5.11
N VAL A 80 -12.43 8.11 -5.80
CA VAL A 80 -13.14 9.09 -6.62
C VAL A 80 -13.97 8.28 -7.62
N ASP A 81 -15.29 8.54 -7.68
CA ASP A 81 -16.27 7.84 -8.52
C ASP A 81 -16.63 6.39 -8.13
N SER A 82 -16.34 5.95 -6.90
CA SER A 82 -16.70 4.59 -6.41
C SER A 82 -16.25 3.46 -7.34
N LEU A 83 -15.14 3.65 -8.06
CA LEU A 83 -14.54 2.61 -8.89
C LEU A 83 -13.98 1.53 -7.97
N ASP A 84 -14.49 0.31 -8.11
CA ASP A 84 -13.92 -0.86 -7.46
C ASP A 84 -12.46 -1.01 -7.84
N LEU A 85 -11.56 -0.94 -6.86
CA LEU A 85 -10.15 -1.28 -7.02
C LEU A 85 -10.00 -2.81 -7.11
N ALA A 86 -10.63 -3.40 -8.11
CA ALA A 86 -10.54 -4.84 -8.36
C ALA A 86 -9.08 -5.28 -8.61
N ASN A 87 -8.27 -4.37 -9.14
CA ASN A 87 -6.84 -4.60 -9.40
C ASN A 87 -6.04 -3.36 -9.00
N PRO A 88 -5.61 -3.22 -7.74
CA PRO A 88 -4.78 -2.12 -7.28
C PRO A 88 -3.43 -2.14 -7.99
N SER A 89 -2.87 -0.95 -8.27
CA SER A 89 -1.53 -0.86 -8.86
C SER A 89 -0.47 -1.43 -7.91
N ARG A 90 0.65 -1.92 -8.46
CA ARG A 90 1.76 -2.44 -7.66
C ARG A 90 2.29 -1.39 -6.68
N ASP A 91 2.41 -0.13 -7.11
CA ASP A 91 2.88 0.97 -6.27
C ASP A 91 1.93 1.20 -5.06
N LEU A 92 0.62 1.01 -5.26
CA LEU A 92 -0.36 1.09 -4.16
C LEU A 92 -0.21 -0.08 -3.18
N LEU A 93 -0.07 -1.30 -3.68
CA LEU A 93 0.15 -2.49 -2.86
C LEU A 93 1.42 -2.35 -2.01
N ASP A 94 2.52 -1.93 -2.62
CA ASP A 94 3.79 -1.74 -1.92
C ASP A 94 3.66 -0.66 -0.84
N THR A 95 2.93 0.45 -1.12
CA THR A 95 2.66 1.50 -0.13
C THR A 95 1.84 0.97 1.05
N ILE A 96 0.82 0.14 0.79
CA ILE A 96 -0.02 -0.45 1.84
C ILE A 96 0.83 -1.37 2.71
N HIS A 97 1.61 -2.27 2.13
CA HIS A 97 2.48 -3.19 2.87
C HIS A 97 3.52 -2.43 3.71
N GLU A 98 4.13 -1.37 3.19
CA GLU A 98 5.03 -0.52 3.98
C GLU A 98 4.32 0.09 5.20
N MET A 99 3.07 0.55 5.03
CA MET A 99 2.31 1.12 6.13
C MET A 99 1.87 0.07 7.15
N GLU A 100 1.51 -1.13 6.71
CA GLU A 100 1.20 -2.25 7.59
C GLU A 100 2.42 -2.61 8.47
N ILE A 101 3.63 -2.68 7.89
CA ILE A 101 4.86 -2.93 8.66
C ILE A 101 5.09 -1.84 9.71
N VAL A 102 4.90 -0.56 9.35
CA VAL A 102 5.04 0.56 10.30
C VAL A 102 3.99 0.47 11.41
N GLN A 103 2.75 0.11 11.06
CA GLN A 103 1.66 -0.06 12.01
C GLN A 103 1.94 -1.21 13.00
N GLU A 104 2.37 -2.36 12.51
CA GLU A 104 2.73 -3.51 13.34
C GLU A 104 3.87 -3.16 14.30
N TRP A 105 4.94 -2.55 13.78
CA TRP A 105 6.05 -2.10 14.60
C TRP A 105 5.61 -1.13 15.71
N MET A 106 4.76 -0.15 15.38
CA MET A 106 4.25 0.80 16.37
C MET A 106 3.34 0.12 17.39
N ALA A 107 2.53 -0.86 16.97
CA ALA A 107 1.67 -1.62 17.86
C ALA A 107 2.49 -2.42 18.89
N ASP A 108 3.56 -3.07 18.44
CA ASP A 108 4.46 -3.82 19.31
C ASP A 108 5.23 -2.88 20.25
N TYR A 109 5.75 -1.76 19.75
CA TYR A 109 6.40 -0.73 20.56
C TYR A 109 5.49 -0.20 21.68
N LYS A 110 4.23 0.14 21.37
CA LYS A 110 3.25 0.59 22.35
C LYS A 110 2.94 -0.49 23.38
N LYS A 111 2.84 -1.74 22.95
CA LYS A 111 2.59 -2.88 23.85
C LYS A 111 3.75 -3.11 24.82
N GLU A 112 4.99 -3.03 24.36
CA GLU A 112 6.19 -3.15 25.20
C GLU A 112 6.27 -2.04 26.25
N LEU A 113 5.85 -0.83 25.93
CA LEU A 113 5.84 0.31 26.83
C LEU A 113 4.55 0.44 27.66
N TYR A 114 3.66 -0.56 27.63
CA TYR A 114 2.41 -0.60 28.39
C TYR A 114 1.46 0.58 28.11
N TYR A 115 1.47 1.11 26.87
CA TYR A 115 0.48 2.10 26.46
C TYR A 115 -0.90 1.47 26.34
N ASP A 116 -1.93 2.23 26.73
CA ASP A 116 -3.31 1.83 26.58
C ASP A 116 -3.70 1.65 25.10
N LYS A 117 -4.61 0.72 24.84
CA LYS A 117 -5.16 0.53 23.51
C LYS A 117 -6.00 1.73 23.11
N VAL A 118 -5.94 2.08 21.82
CA VAL A 118 -6.80 3.09 21.23
C VAL A 118 -8.25 2.59 21.22
N THR A 119 -9.13 3.26 21.97
CA THR A 119 -10.50 2.79 22.25
C THR A 119 -11.54 3.26 21.24
N PHE A 120 -11.24 4.29 20.45
CA PHE A 120 -12.23 4.84 19.51
C PHE A 120 -12.34 4.02 18.19
N ILE A 121 -11.35 3.17 17.89
CA ILE A 121 -11.37 2.31 16.70
C ILE A 121 -12.54 1.32 16.79
N GLY A 122 -13.39 1.33 15.76
CA GLY A 122 -14.59 0.48 15.70
C GLY A 122 -15.75 0.92 16.59
N SER A 123 -15.61 2.00 17.36
CA SER A 123 -16.67 2.47 18.26
C SER A 123 -17.93 3.02 17.57
N LEU A 124 -17.85 3.26 16.26
CA LEU A 124 -18.92 3.84 15.43
C LEU A 124 -19.52 2.86 14.42
N ASN A 125 -19.12 1.61 14.41
CA ASN A 125 -19.50 0.62 13.39
C ASN A 125 -21.03 0.42 13.24
N GLU A 126 -21.80 0.60 14.30
CA GLU A 126 -23.26 0.41 14.29
C GLU A 126 -24.03 1.73 14.24
N ILE A 127 -23.34 2.87 14.23
CA ILE A 127 -23.96 4.19 14.28
C ILE A 127 -24.14 4.72 12.85
N THR A 128 -25.38 5.01 12.47
CA THR A 128 -25.75 5.52 11.14
C THR A 128 -26.03 7.03 11.13
N ASP A 129 -26.31 7.65 12.29
CA ASP A 129 -26.56 9.09 12.38
C ASP A 129 -25.25 9.87 12.28
N ILE A 130 -25.11 10.62 11.20
CA ILE A 130 -23.93 11.44 10.89
C ILE A 130 -23.63 12.44 12.01
N ASN A 131 -24.66 13.05 12.63
CA ASN A 131 -24.43 14.03 13.69
C ASN A 131 -23.82 13.39 14.95
N VAL A 132 -24.23 12.17 15.27
CA VAL A 132 -23.66 11.39 16.36
C VAL A 132 -22.20 11.04 16.06
N ILE A 133 -21.90 10.62 14.84
CA ILE A 133 -20.53 10.33 14.37
C ILE A 133 -19.64 11.57 14.48
N VAL A 134 -20.09 12.70 13.93
CA VAL A 134 -19.34 13.96 13.95
C VAL A 134 -19.07 14.43 15.39
N ASN A 135 -20.08 14.39 16.26
CA ASN A 135 -19.93 14.81 17.65
C ASN A 135 -18.95 13.88 18.40
N LYS A 136 -19.02 12.57 18.18
CA LYS A 136 -18.09 11.63 18.79
C LYS A 136 -16.65 11.88 18.34
N ILE A 137 -16.41 12.06 17.05
CA ILE A 137 -15.07 12.38 16.51
C ILE A 137 -14.54 13.69 17.10
N ARG A 138 -15.40 14.73 17.20
CA ARG A 138 -15.00 15.99 17.82
C ARG A 138 -14.63 15.84 19.28
N MET A 139 -15.38 15.06 20.03
CA MET A 139 -15.08 14.78 21.43
C MET A 139 -13.75 14.04 21.59
N ASP A 140 -13.52 13.01 20.76
CA ASP A 140 -12.30 12.21 20.83
C ASP A 140 -11.05 13.04 20.44
N LEU A 141 -11.21 14.03 19.55
CA LEU A 141 -10.15 14.95 19.14
C LEU A 141 -10.07 16.23 19.99
N GLY A 142 -10.96 16.42 20.96
CA GLY A 142 -11.02 17.66 21.75
C GLY A 142 -11.36 18.92 20.92
N LEU A 143 -12.11 18.78 19.84
CA LEU A 143 -12.48 19.87 18.93
C LEU A 143 -13.87 20.44 19.33
N ASP A 144 -13.94 21.71 19.70
CA ASP A 144 -15.19 22.43 19.83
C ASP A 144 -15.83 22.78 18.48
N LEU A 145 -17.04 23.40 18.51
CA LEU A 145 -17.75 23.74 17.27
C LEU A 145 -17.07 24.84 16.45
N GLU A 146 -16.27 25.68 17.07
CA GLU A 146 -15.67 26.87 16.48
C GLU A 146 -14.13 26.82 16.42
N TRP A 147 -13.55 25.63 16.66
CA TRP A 147 -12.10 25.39 16.72
C TRP A 147 -11.29 26.03 15.58
N TYR A 148 -11.89 26.15 14.40
CA TYR A 148 -11.26 26.68 13.20
C TYR A 148 -11.13 28.20 13.22
N LYS A 149 -11.94 28.92 14.01
CA LYS A 149 -11.90 30.38 14.10
C LYS A 149 -10.59 30.92 14.67
N GLU A 150 -9.92 30.13 15.49
CA GLU A 150 -8.62 30.47 16.05
C GLU A 150 -7.47 30.21 15.08
N CYS A 151 -7.75 29.61 13.91
CA CYS A 151 -6.74 29.28 12.94
C CYS A 151 -6.56 30.42 11.94
N GLU A 152 -5.35 30.98 11.84
CA GLU A 152 -5.02 32.11 10.95
C GLU A 152 -5.09 31.74 9.45
N SER A 153 -5.00 30.43 9.12
CA SER A 153 -5.04 29.92 7.75
C SER A 153 -5.53 28.47 7.67
N CYS A 154 -5.98 28.06 6.48
CA CYS A 154 -6.37 26.67 6.23
C CYS A 154 -5.22 25.68 6.53
N SER A 155 -3.97 26.04 6.23
CA SER A 155 -2.81 25.21 6.53
C SER A 155 -2.61 25.04 8.03
N LYS A 156 -2.82 26.07 8.85
CA LYS A 156 -2.75 25.97 10.31
C LYS A 156 -3.88 25.12 10.86
N ALA A 157 -5.11 25.27 10.32
CA ALA A 157 -6.24 24.43 10.69
C ALA A 157 -5.97 22.96 10.37
N PHE A 158 -5.47 22.65 9.18
CA PHE A 158 -5.09 21.30 8.79
C PHE A 158 -4.02 20.69 9.72
N ASN A 159 -2.94 21.45 9.99
CA ASN A 159 -1.89 20.99 10.89
C ASN A 159 -2.38 20.77 12.33
N LYS A 160 -3.33 21.59 12.82
CA LYS A 160 -3.95 21.40 14.15
C LYS A 160 -4.70 20.07 14.19
N VAL A 161 -5.57 19.80 13.21
CA VAL A 161 -6.32 18.53 13.15
C VAL A 161 -5.39 17.33 13.03
N ARG A 162 -4.35 17.43 12.17
CA ARG A 162 -3.36 16.36 12.03
C ARG A 162 -2.65 16.06 13.34
N GLY A 163 -2.18 17.10 14.06
CA GLY A 163 -1.54 16.93 15.36
C GLY A 163 -2.45 16.22 16.37
N LEU A 164 -3.72 16.60 16.44
CA LEU A 164 -4.70 15.95 17.31
C LEU A 164 -4.95 14.48 16.93
N LEU A 165 -4.97 14.15 15.64
CA LEU A 165 -5.06 12.77 15.18
C LEU A 165 -3.83 11.95 15.58
N GLU A 166 -2.62 12.52 15.44
CA GLU A 166 -1.37 11.90 15.87
C GLU A 166 -1.35 11.67 17.40
N GLU A 167 -1.80 12.64 18.20
CA GLU A 167 -1.95 12.52 19.65
C GLU A 167 -2.93 11.40 20.05
N CYS A 168 -4.01 11.22 19.27
CA CYS A 168 -4.94 10.11 19.45
C CYS A 168 -4.37 8.74 19.01
N GLY A 169 -3.19 8.70 18.42
CA GLY A 169 -2.53 7.47 17.98
C GLY A 169 -2.79 7.06 16.53
N VAL A 170 -3.35 7.97 15.71
CA VAL A 170 -3.45 7.77 14.27
C VAL A 170 -2.08 8.02 13.64
N LEU A 171 -1.60 7.07 12.84
CA LEU A 171 -0.37 7.23 12.06
C LEU A 171 -0.70 7.98 10.76
N ASP A 172 -0.12 9.18 10.60
CA ASP A 172 -0.24 9.96 9.37
C ASP A 172 1.06 9.89 8.57
N ARG A 173 0.93 9.63 7.26
CA ARG A 173 2.06 9.70 6.33
C ARG A 173 2.03 11.03 5.61
N LYS A 174 2.97 11.89 5.92
CA LYS A 174 3.17 13.11 5.14
C LYS A 174 3.69 12.75 3.74
N SER A 175 2.84 12.87 2.73
CA SER A 175 3.31 12.86 1.34
C SER A 175 4.12 14.14 1.12
N VAL A 176 5.39 14.00 0.80
CA VAL A 176 6.20 15.12 0.28
C VAL A 176 5.82 15.25 -1.19
N VAL A 177 5.02 16.27 -1.52
CA VAL A 177 4.79 16.72 -2.88
C VAL A 177 5.87 17.71 -3.24
#